data_7486d2d1cda0a01b6c525462d2db742e
#
_entry.id   7486d2d1cda0a01b6c525462d2db742e
#
_cell.length_a   1.000
_cell.length_b   1.000
_cell.length_c   1.000
_cell.angle_alpha   90.00
_cell.angle_beta   90.00
_cell.angle_gamma   90.00
#
_symmetry.space_group_name_H-M   'P 1'
#
loop_
_entity.id
_entity.type
_entity.pdbx_description
1 polymer ?
#
loop_
_entity_poly.entity_id
_entity_poly.type
_entity_poly.pdbx_seq_one_letter_code
_entity_poly.pdbx_strand_id
1 'polypeptide(L)'
;MPNYGPPAPVPIFQHDAEFRELLNHYRKWSPQSTLEVGTYHGGTLYHWLQEAPLGAVVVSVDSYAVGVDNRDLYNEWCPLGISVVAICGDTRAPETVAAAEEYAPYDFCFIDAGHYLNEVTNDWEVFSPLVRKGGRVAFHDILPKNEFHPEIEVSQLWDVLKEEYETEEIVEDRGAAWGGIGIVYLP
;
A
#
# COMPACT_ATOMS: atom_id res chain seq x y z
N MET A 1 10.49 -21.42 -11.13
CA MET A 1 9.40 -20.51 -10.78
C MET A 1 9.85 -19.73 -9.55
N PRO A 2 9.70 -18.40 -9.50
CA PRO A 2 10.00 -17.67 -8.29
C PRO A 2 9.10 -18.22 -7.16
N ASN A 3 9.69 -18.48 -6.00
CA ASN A 3 8.96 -18.98 -4.84
C ASN A 3 8.35 -17.77 -4.13
N TYR A 4 7.09 -17.50 -4.36
CA TYR A 4 6.34 -16.38 -3.77
C TYR A 4 5.85 -16.72 -2.36
N GLY A 5 6.65 -17.18 -1.45
CA GLY A 5 6.22 -17.45 -0.08
C GLY A 5 4.96 -18.35 0.02
N PRO A 6 4.49 -18.62 1.21
CA PRO A 6 3.20 -19.28 1.38
C PRO A 6 2.05 -18.36 0.91
N PRO A 7 0.94 -18.92 0.38
CA PRO A 7 -0.23 -18.12 0.04
C PRO A 7 -0.75 -17.38 1.28
N ALA A 8 -1.21 -16.14 1.10
CA ALA A 8 -1.80 -15.39 2.19
C ALA A 8 -2.99 -16.16 2.79
N PRO A 9 -3.17 -16.12 4.12
CA PRO A 9 -4.30 -16.79 4.79
C PRO A 9 -5.64 -16.12 4.47
N VAL A 10 -5.61 -14.92 3.88
CA VAL A 10 -6.75 -14.13 3.43
C VAL A 10 -6.51 -13.64 1.99
N PRO A 11 -7.57 -13.38 1.20
CA PRO A 11 -7.40 -12.94 -0.18
C PRO A 11 -6.76 -11.56 -0.28
N ILE A 12 -6.03 -11.33 -1.37
CA ILE A 12 -5.70 -10.00 -1.89
C ILE A 12 -6.78 -9.56 -2.88
N PHE A 13 -6.95 -8.26 -3.06
CA PHE A 13 -7.92 -7.68 -3.98
C PHE A 13 -7.26 -6.95 -5.15
N GLN A 14 -5.98 -7.06 -5.32
CA GLN A 14 -5.20 -6.60 -6.46
C GLN A 14 -5.12 -7.69 -7.52
N HIS A 15 -4.90 -7.33 -8.78
CA HIS A 15 -4.59 -8.28 -9.84
C HIS A 15 -3.29 -9.04 -9.52
N ASP A 16 -3.34 -10.36 -9.58
CA ASP A 16 -2.26 -11.24 -9.10
C ASP A 16 -0.91 -10.95 -9.79
N ALA A 17 -0.90 -10.72 -11.10
CA ALA A 17 0.32 -10.41 -11.84
C ALA A 17 0.92 -9.06 -11.46
N GLU A 18 0.08 -8.05 -11.28
CA GLU A 18 0.49 -6.69 -10.90
C GLU A 18 1.07 -6.68 -9.49
N PHE A 19 0.37 -7.29 -8.54
CA PHE A 19 0.85 -7.37 -7.16
C PHE A 19 2.14 -8.19 -7.03
N ARG A 20 2.28 -9.27 -7.77
CA ARG A 20 3.53 -10.06 -7.81
C ARG A 20 4.70 -9.24 -8.31
N GLU A 21 4.52 -8.41 -9.32
CA GLU A 21 5.59 -7.56 -9.82
C GLU A 21 5.94 -6.47 -8.79
N LEU A 22 4.97 -5.87 -8.13
CA LEU A 22 5.23 -4.96 -7.01
C LEU A 22 6.01 -5.67 -5.88
N LEU A 23 5.68 -6.91 -5.54
CA LEU A 23 6.46 -7.70 -4.57
C LEU A 23 7.90 -7.97 -5.05
N ASN A 24 8.12 -8.17 -6.34
CA ASN A 24 9.48 -8.29 -6.89
C ASN A 24 10.28 -7.00 -6.71
N HIS A 25 9.65 -5.83 -6.89
CA HIS A 25 10.25 -4.54 -6.60
C HIS A 25 10.54 -4.39 -5.09
N TYR A 26 9.57 -4.71 -4.24
CA TYR A 26 9.69 -4.65 -2.79
C TYR A 26 10.91 -5.46 -2.28
N ARG A 27 11.08 -6.71 -2.75
CA ARG A 27 12.24 -7.54 -2.43
C ARG A 27 13.56 -6.90 -2.84
N LYS A 28 13.63 -6.32 -4.05
CA LYS A 28 14.83 -5.65 -4.55
C LYS A 28 15.16 -4.40 -3.74
N TRP A 29 14.15 -3.64 -3.31
CA TRP A 29 14.32 -2.44 -2.49
C TRP A 29 14.67 -2.78 -1.06
N SER A 30 14.20 -3.91 -0.56
CA SER A 30 14.47 -4.41 0.79
C SER A 30 14.19 -3.35 1.88
N PRO A 31 12.96 -2.77 1.94
CA PRO A 31 12.64 -1.68 2.84
C PRO A 31 12.69 -2.13 4.30
N GLN A 32 13.34 -1.35 5.16
CA GLN A 32 13.39 -1.59 6.60
C GLN A 32 12.16 -1.02 7.32
N SER A 33 11.45 -0.10 6.68
CA SER A 33 10.24 0.51 7.22
C SER A 33 9.19 0.62 6.11
N THR A 34 8.03 -0.01 6.33
CA THR A 34 6.91 -0.06 5.38
C THR A 34 5.66 0.49 6.02
N LEU A 35 4.93 1.32 5.29
CA LEU A 35 3.59 1.78 5.65
C LEU A 35 2.57 1.24 4.64
N GLU A 36 1.48 0.67 5.12
CA GLU A 36 0.30 0.34 4.32
C GLU A 36 -0.87 1.20 4.80
N VAL A 37 -1.50 1.92 3.88
CA VAL A 37 -2.68 2.76 4.10
C VAL A 37 -3.86 2.11 3.38
N GLY A 38 -4.79 1.54 4.15
CA GLY A 38 -5.84 0.66 3.64
C GLY A 38 -5.41 -0.82 3.67
N THR A 39 -5.74 -1.51 4.74
CA THR A 39 -5.33 -2.91 4.97
C THR A 39 -6.45 -3.89 4.67
N TYR A 40 -7.70 -3.46 4.81
CA TYR A 40 -8.89 -4.29 4.61
C TYR A 40 -8.82 -5.61 5.40
N HIS A 41 -8.68 -6.76 4.71
CA HIS A 41 -8.54 -8.08 5.36
C HIS A 41 -7.10 -8.44 5.74
N GLY A 42 -6.10 -7.66 5.30
CA GLY A 42 -4.68 -7.88 5.57
C GLY A 42 -3.96 -8.80 4.58
N GLY A 43 -4.54 -9.01 3.38
CA GLY A 43 -3.93 -9.88 2.37
C GLY A 43 -2.59 -9.34 1.87
N THR A 44 -2.54 -8.07 1.52
CA THR A 44 -1.32 -7.35 1.12
C THR A 44 -0.35 -7.22 2.29
N LEU A 45 -0.85 -6.86 3.50
CA LEU A 45 -0.05 -6.80 4.72
C LEU A 45 0.69 -8.11 4.99
N TYR A 46 0.01 -9.26 4.85
CA TYR A 46 0.65 -10.57 4.99
C TYR A 46 1.88 -10.69 4.08
N HIS A 47 1.77 -10.30 2.84
CA HIS A 47 2.88 -10.39 1.88
C HIS A 47 4.02 -9.42 2.23
N TRP A 48 3.71 -8.18 2.66
CA TRP A 48 4.75 -7.27 3.14
C TRP A 48 5.53 -7.88 4.30
N LEU A 49 4.83 -8.50 5.26
CA LEU A 49 5.47 -9.17 6.40
C LEU A 49 6.38 -10.33 5.97
N GLN A 50 5.92 -11.17 5.02
CA GLN A 50 6.72 -12.33 4.56
C GLN A 50 7.96 -11.93 3.76
N GLU A 51 7.95 -10.77 3.10
CA GLU A 51 9.01 -10.30 2.22
C GLU A 51 9.90 -9.22 2.85
N ALA A 52 9.53 -8.71 4.02
CA ALA A 52 10.31 -7.71 4.74
C ALA A 52 11.66 -8.27 5.18
N PRO A 53 12.74 -7.48 5.12
CA PRO A 53 14.05 -7.91 5.61
C PRO A 53 14.08 -8.00 7.13
N LEU A 54 15.00 -8.82 7.65
CA LEU A 54 15.18 -9.00 9.10
C LEU A 54 15.39 -7.65 9.80
N GLY A 55 14.65 -7.41 10.86
CA GLY A 55 14.66 -6.17 11.64
C GLY A 55 13.68 -5.11 11.15
N ALA A 56 12.97 -5.37 10.05
CA ALA A 56 12.00 -4.40 9.51
C ALA A 56 10.79 -4.18 10.41
N VAL A 57 10.19 -3.00 10.24
CA VAL A 57 8.91 -2.63 10.83
C VAL A 57 7.89 -2.41 9.71
N VAL A 58 6.74 -3.07 9.81
CA VAL A 58 5.60 -2.89 8.89
C VAL A 58 4.43 -2.30 9.67
N VAL A 59 4.02 -1.11 9.27
CA VAL A 59 2.90 -0.38 9.87
C VAL A 59 1.70 -0.44 8.94
N SER A 60 0.54 -0.75 9.49
CA SER A 60 -0.74 -0.86 8.81
C SER A 60 -1.69 0.18 9.39
N VAL A 61 -2.35 0.95 8.54
CA VAL A 61 -3.37 1.94 8.92
C VAL A 61 -4.68 1.57 8.23
N ASP A 62 -5.74 1.36 9.00
CA ASP A 62 -7.10 1.12 8.48
C ASP A 62 -8.14 1.52 9.53
N SER A 63 -9.30 1.93 9.09
CA SER A 63 -10.45 2.17 9.99
C SER A 63 -11.07 0.88 10.52
N TYR A 64 -10.86 -0.23 9.79
CA TYR A 64 -11.49 -1.55 10.01
C TYR A 64 -13.03 -1.48 10.07
N ALA A 65 -13.59 -0.44 9.49
CA ALA A 65 -15.05 -0.25 9.41
C ALA A 65 -15.71 -1.16 8.35
N VAL A 66 -14.91 -1.63 7.39
CA VAL A 66 -15.33 -2.50 6.29
C VAL A 66 -14.45 -3.75 6.29
N GLY A 67 -15.06 -4.90 6.02
CA GLY A 67 -14.34 -6.17 5.96
C GLY A 67 -14.24 -6.89 7.31
N VAL A 68 -13.27 -7.79 7.42
CA VAL A 68 -13.00 -8.58 8.65
C VAL A 68 -11.74 -8.05 9.32
N ASP A 69 -11.87 -7.64 10.57
CA ASP A 69 -10.73 -7.20 11.38
C ASP A 69 -9.89 -8.41 11.81
N ASN A 70 -8.71 -8.54 11.23
CA ASN A 70 -7.75 -9.61 11.50
C ASN A 70 -6.57 -9.14 12.36
N ARG A 71 -6.63 -7.94 12.99
CA ARG A 71 -5.51 -7.36 13.75
C ARG A 71 -4.93 -8.30 14.80
N ASP A 72 -5.77 -9.10 15.44
CA ASP A 72 -5.33 -10.09 16.44
C ASP A 72 -4.43 -11.19 15.84
N LEU A 73 -4.56 -11.43 14.50
CA LEU A 73 -3.78 -12.44 13.79
C LEU A 73 -2.47 -11.92 13.19
N TYR A 74 -2.29 -10.61 13.08
CA TYR A 74 -1.12 -10.04 12.40
C TYR A 74 0.20 -10.44 13.07
N ASN A 75 0.22 -10.55 14.40
CA ASN A 75 1.39 -11.03 15.12
C ASN A 75 1.68 -12.52 14.83
N GLU A 76 0.66 -13.34 14.59
CA GLU A 76 0.82 -14.75 14.21
C GLU A 76 1.37 -14.90 12.79
N TRP A 77 1.03 -13.96 11.91
CA TRP A 77 1.53 -13.92 10.54
C TRP A 77 2.94 -13.36 10.43
N CYS A 78 3.36 -12.60 11.44
CA CYS A 78 4.62 -11.88 11.43
C CYS A 78 5.80 -12.84 11.65
N PRO A 79 6.77 -12.91 10.71
CA PRO A 79 7.94 -13.76 10.87
C PRO A 79 8.82 -13.30 12.06
N LEU A 80 9.57 -14.23 12.63
CA LEU A 80 10.49 -13.91 13.70
C LEU A 80 11.53 -12.86 13.26
N GLY A 81 11.64 -11.80 14.04
CA GLY A 81 12.57 -10.69 13.77
C GLY A 81 12.01 -9.60 12.86
N ILE A 82 10.73 -9.66 12.51
CA ILE A 82 9.96 -8.57 11.90
C ILE A 82 9.01 -8.02 12.97
N SER A 83 8.65 -6.76 12.87
CA SER A 83 7.64 -6.13 13.74
C SER A 83 6.45 -5.67 12.92
N VAL A 84 5.23 -5.89 13.42
CA VAL A 84 4.01 -5.36 12.84
C VAL A 84 3.31 -4.42 13.82
N VAL A 85 2.80 -3.32 13.30
CA VAL A 85 2.02 -2.33 14.06
C VAL A 85 0.71 -2.07 13.32
N ALA A 86 -0.42 -2.29 13.96
CA ALA A 86 -1.74 -2.02 13.40
C ALA A 86 -2.37 -0.79 14.06
N ILE A 87 -2.54 0.26 13.27
CA ILE A 87 -3.17 1.52 13.69
C ILE A 87 -4.63 1.50 13.20
N CYS A 88 -5.56 1.59 14.15
CA CYS A 88 -6.99 1.67 13.84
C CYS A 88 -7.43 3.14 13.84
N GLY A 89 -7.81 3.66 12.68
CA GLY A 89 -8.33 5.02 12.57
C GLY A 89 -8.64 5.43 11.13
N ASP A 90 -9.41 6.49 11.00
CA ASP A 90 -9.66 7.15 9.71
C ASP A 90 -8.36 7.84 9.27
N THR A 91 -7.95 7.64 8.00
CA THR A 91 -6.73 8.24 7.43
C THR A 91 -6.74 9.78 7.43
N ARG A 92 -7.93 10.37 7.52
CA ARG A 92 -8.15 11.83 7.62
C ARG A 92 -8.05 12.35 9.05
N ALA A 93 -8.03 11.48 10.05
CA ALA A 93 -7.97 11.89 11.45
C ALA A 93 -6.53 12.25 11.85
N PRO A 94 -6.28 13.44 12.41
CA PRO A 94 -4.93 13.85 12.79
C PRO A 94 -4.24 12.89 13.76
N GLU A 95 -4.99 12.26 14.66
CA GLU A 95 -4.48 11.27 15.60
C GLU A 95 -3.99 10.00 14.92
N THR A 96 -4.64 9.59 13.81
CA THR A 96 -4.21 8.43 13.01
C THR A 96 -2.90 8.73 12.30
N VAL A 97 -2.79 9.92 11.70
CA VAL A 97 -1.57 10.37 11.04
C VAL A 97 -0.43 10.50 12.05
N ALA A 98 -0.68 11.11 13.22
CA ALA A 98 0.32 11.24 14.29
C ALA A 98 0.82 9.88 14.80
N ALA A 99 -0.07 8.89 14.91
CA ALA A 99 0.33 7.53 15.30
C ALA A 99 1.22 6.85 14.24
N ALA A 100 0.97 7.09 12.94
CA ALA A 100 1.83 6.60 11.87
C ALA A 100 3.19 7.34 11.84
N GLU A 101 3.19 8.64 12.14
CA GLU A 101 4.40 9.47 12.21
C GLU A 101 5.41 8.98 13.26
N GLU A 102 4.96 8.33 14.34
CA GLU A 102 5.83 7.75 15.36
C GLU A 102 6.83 6.70 14.80
N TYR A 103 6.52 6.10 13.65
CA TYR A 103 7.35 5.09 13.00
C TYR A 103 8.08 5.60 11.76
N ALA A 104 7.89 6.88 11.41
CA ALA A 104 8.58 7.51 10.28
C ALA A 104 10.09 7.73 10.59
N PRO A 105 10.96 7.86 9.55
CA PRO A 105 10.59 7.85 8.14
C PRO A 105 10.44 6.43 7.56
N TYR A 106 9.54 6.30 6.59
CA TYR A 106 9.33 5.04 5.87
C TYR A 106 10.21 4.94 4.62
N ASP A 107 10.61 3.73 4.27
CA ASP A 107 11.28 3.43 2.99
C ASP A 107 10.29 3.24 1.85
N PHE A 108 9.12 2.67 2.17
CA PHE A 108 8.06 2.34 1.24
C PHE A 108 6.69 2.59 1.87
N CYS A 109 5.79 3.17 1.10
CA CYS A 109 4.37 3.33 1.45
C CYS A 109 3.51 2.73 0.34
N PHE A 110 2.46 1.98 0.70
CA PHE A 110 1.43 1.50 -0.21
C PHE A 110 0.10 2.13 0.18
N ILE A 111 -0.54 2.86 -0.75
CA ILE A 111 -1.81 3.55 -0.56
C ILE A 111 -2.89 2.82 -1.35
N ASP A 112 -3.84 2.23 -0.62
CA ASP A 112 -4.97 1.47 -1.16
C ASP A 112 -6.17 1.54 -0.21
N ALA A 113 -6.53 2.76 0.24
CA ALA A 113 -7.63 2.99 1.19
C ALA A 113 -8.86 3.57 0.49
N GLY A 114 -9.02 4.89 0.48
CA GLY A 114 -10.11 5.56 -0.20
C GLY A 114 -9.88 5.70 -1.70
N HIS A 115 -10.92 5.44 -2.50
CA HIS A 115 -10.81 5.47 -3.97
C HIS A 115 -11.34 6.76 -4.60
N TYR A 116 -12.08 7.61 -3.84
CA TYR A 116 -12.49 8.92 -4.32
C TYR A 116 -11.30 9.88 -4.36
N LEU A 117 -11.30 10.81 -5.34
CA LEU A 117 -10.19 11.74 -5.56
C LEU A 117 -9.79 12.51 -4.29
N ASN A 118 -10.77 12.99 -3.53
CA ASN A 118 -10.50 13.75 -2.29
C ASN A 118 -9.89 12.86 -1.18
N GLU A 119 -10.21 11.57 -1.16
CA GLU A 119 -9.68 10.63 -0.18
C GLU A 119 -8.23 10.25 -0.51
N VAL A 120 -7.99 9.78 -1.74
CA VAL A 120 -6.62 9.40 -2.15
C VAL A 120 -5.67 10.62 -2.19
N THR A 121 -6.19 11.82 -2.51
CA THR A 121 -5.39 13.06 -2.42
C THR A 121 -5.00 13.36 -0.98
N ASN A 122 -5.93 13.25 -0.05
CA ASN A 122 -5.62 13.38 1.38
C ASN A 122 -4.56 12.35 1.81
N ASP A 123 -4.73 11.09 1.44
CA ASP A 123 -3.79 10.04 1.83
C ASP A 123 -2.38 10.30 1.27
N TRP A 124 -2.28 10.78 0.02
CA TRP A 124 -1.01 11.25 -0.53
C TRP A 124 -0.42 12.41 0.27
N GLU A 125 -1.21 13.46 0.53
CA GLU A 125 -0.75 14.69 1.20
C GLU A 125 -0.27 14.45 2.63
N VAL A 126 -0.88 13.50 3.36
CA VAL A 126 -0.54 13.26 4.76
C VAL A 126 0.47 12.13 4.96
N PHE A 127 0.52 11.12 4.10
CA PHE A 127 1.43 9.99 4.29
C PHE A 127 2.68 10.02 3.43
N SER A 128 2.67 10.66 2.24
CA SER A 128 3.89 10.77 1.43
C SER A 128 5.01 11.56 2.13
N PRO A 129 4.74 12.62 2.94
CA PRO A 129 5.78 13.30 3.69
C PRO A 129 6.45 12.44 4.78
N LEU A 130 5.81 11.35 5.18
CA LEU A 130 6.38 10.39 6.14
C LEU A 130 7.37 9.42 5.49
N VAL A 131 7.41 9.39 4.16
CA VAL A 131 8.39 8.58 3.41
C VAL A 131 9.67 9.39 3.19
N ARG A 132 10.82 8.77 3.43
CA ARG A 132 12.10 9.44 3.29
C ARG A 132 12.43 9.82 1.83
N LYS A 133 13.34 10.74 1.66
CA LYS A 133 13.96 11.03 0.34
C LYS A 133 14.56 9.75 -0.26
N GLY A 134 14.34 9.55 -1.56
CA GLY A 134 14.71 8.31 -2.26
C GLY A 134 13.84 7.10 -1.89
N GLY A 135 12.81 7.29 -1.06
CA GLY A 135 11.78 6.29 -0.79
C GLY A 135 10.76 6.19 -1.92
N ARG A 136 9.74 5.37 -1.72
CA ARG A 136 8.76 5.08 -2.78
C ARG A 136 7.35 5.06 -2.20
N VAL A 137 6.41 5.59 -2.97
CA VAL A 137 4.98 5.47 -2.67
C VAL A 137 4.31 4.74 -3.83
N ALA A 138 3.63 3.65 -3.55
CA ALA A 138 2.84 2.92 -4.54
C ALA A 138 1.35 3.12 -4.28
N PHE A 139 0.58 3.18 -5.38
CA PHE A 139 -0.88 3.30 -5.38
C PHE A 139 -1.50 2.12 -6.10
N HIS A 140 -2.62 1.63 -5.60
CA HIS A 140 -3.49 0.75 -6.36
C HIS A 140 -4.53 1.54 -7.15
N ASP A 141 -5.18 0.88 -8.13
CA ASP A 141 -6.31 1.42 -8.90
C ASP A 141 -5.99 2.66 -9.78
N ILE A 142 -4.78 2.70 -10.36
CA ILE A 142 -4.36 3.81 -11.22
C ILE A 142 -5.01 3.81 -12.62
N LEU A 143 -5.76 2.77 -12.99
CA LEU A 143 -6.44 2.72 -14.28
C LEU A 143 -7.58 3.75 -14.35
N PRO A 144 -7.88 4.29 -15.54
CA PRO A 144 -8.90 5.31 -15.71
C PRO A 144 -10.28 4.83 -15.24
N LYS A 145 -10.98 5.71 -14.50
CA LYS A 145 -12.39 5.56 -14.12
C LYS A 145 -13.25 5.14 -15.31
N ASN A 146 -14.18 4.23 -15.06
CA ASN A 146 -15.15 3.76 -16.05
C ASN A 146 -16.56 3.63 -15.47
N GLU A 147 -17.52 3.19 -16.29
CA GLU A 147 -18.93 3.08 -15.91
C GLU A 147 -19.23 1.96 -14.88
N PHE A 148 -18.34 0.96 -14.76
CA PHE A 148 -18.51 -0.16 -13.83
C PHE A 148 -18.02 0.16 -12.42
N HIS A 149 -17.00 1.03 -12.32
CA HIS A 149 -16.39 1.47 -11.05
C HIS A 149 -16.27 2.99 -11.02
N PRO A 150 -17.40 3.71 -10.97
CA PRO A 150 -17.42 5.17 -10.97
C PRO A 150 -16.82 5.79 -9.71
N GLU A 151 -16.67 5.01 -8.64
CA GLU A 151 -16.05 5.42 -7.37
C GLU A 151 -14.52 5.42 -7.42
N ILE A 152 -13.90 4.73 -8.41
CA ILE A 152 -12.44 4.68 -8.53
C ILE A 152 -11.96 5.91 -9.29
N GLU A 153 -11.37 6.87 -8.57
CA GLU A 153 -10.89 8.15 -9.09
C GLU A 153 -9.38 8.35 -8.90
N VAL A 154 -8.66 7.32 -8.45
CA VAL A 154 -7.21 7.35 -8.17
C VAL A 154 -6.42 7.79 -9.40
N SER A 155 -6.86 7.41 -10.60
CA SER A 155 -6.22 7.82 -11.86
C SER A 155 -6.10 9.33 -12.05
N GLN A 156 -7.01 10.12 -11.47
CA GLN A 156 -6.97 11.58 -11.59
C GLN A 156 -5.80 12.17 -10.78
N LEU A 157 -5.54 11.66 -9.58
CA LEU A 157 -4.34 12.01 -8.82
C LEU A 157 -3.08 11.46 -9.53
N TRP A 158 -3.15 10.21 -10.00
CA TRP A 158 -2.04 9.57 -10.69
C TRP A 158 -1.56 10.36 -11.91
N ASP A 159 -2.48 10.94 -12.70
CA ASP A 159 -2.15 11.78 -13.84
C ASP A 159 -1.36 13.03 -13.42
N VAL A 160 -1.67 13.64 -12.28
CA VAL A 160 -0.89 14.76 -11.74
C VAL A 160 0.49 14.31 -11.27
N LEU A 161 0.57 13.22 -10.55
CA LEU A 161 1.84 12.72 -10.00
C LEU A 161 2.84 12.33 -11.10
N LYS A 162 2.38 11.80 -12.23
CA LYS A 162 3.22 11.49 -13.39
C LYS A 162 3.89 12.72 -14.01
N GLU A 163 3.29 13.89 -13.86
CA GLU A 163 3.87 15.15 -14.38
C GLU A 163 4.92 15.73 -13.42
N GLU A 164 4.83 15.40 -12.13
CA GLU A 164 5.66 16.02 -11.07
C GLU A 164 6.82 15.13 -10.62
N TYR A 165 6.69 13.82 -10.75
CA TYR A 165 7.63 12.84 -10.20
C TYR A 165 8.13 11.85 -11.25
N GLU A 166 9.26 11.20 -10.96
CA GLU A 166 9.66 9.96 -11.62
C GLU A 166 8.70 8.86 -11.19
N THR A 167 8.09 8.16 -12.16
CA THR A 167 7.05 7.16 -11.90
C THR A 167 7.24 5.90 -12.72
N GLU A 168 6.65 4.80 -12.25
CA GLU A 168 6.54 3.53 -12.95
C GLU A 168 5.11 3.00 -12.85
N GLU A 169 4.61 2.35 -13.90
CA GLU A 169 3.29 1.70 -13.91
C GLU A 169 3.44 0.19 -14.10
N ILE A 170 2.76 -0.57 -13.25
CA ILE A 170 2.60 -2.01 -13.36
C ILE A 170 1.15 -2.27 -13.73
N VAL A 171 0.89 -2.59 -14.98
CA VAL A 171 -0.46 -2.80 -15.52
C VAL A 171 -0.45 -4.03 -16.41
N GLU A 172 -1.21 -5.06 -16.03
CA GLU A 172 -1.36 -6.29 -16.81
C GLU A 172 -2.27 -6.07 -18.03
N ASP A 173 -3.41 -5.45 -17.83
CA ASP A 173 -4.39 -5.14 -18.89
C ASP A 173 -4.90 -3.70 -18.77
N ARG A 174 -4.49 -2.84 -19.70
CA ARG A 174 -4.96 -1.44 -19.75
C ARG A 174 -6.44 -1.28 -20.12
N GLY A 175 -7.10 -2.35 -20.55
CA GLY A 175 -8.54 -2.39 -20.81
C GLY A 175 -9.36 -2.92 -19.63
N ALA A 176 -8.73 -3.27 -18.52
CA ALA A 176 -9.42 -3.73 -17.32
C ALA A 176 -10.32 -2.63 -16.74
N ALA A 177 -11.37 -3.04 -16.03
CA ALA A 177 -12.34 -2.13 -15.43
C ALA A 177 -11.81 -1.45 -14.15
N TRP A 178 -10.73 -1.94 -13.57
CA TRP A 178 -10.07 -1.42 -12.36
C TRP A 178 -8.66 -2.01 -12.27
N GLY A 179 -7.87 -1.56 -11.31
CA GLY A 179 -6.54 -2.09 -11.02
C GLY A 179 -5.41 -1.21 -11.57
N GLY A 180 -4.27 -1.84 -11.82
CA GLY A 180 -3.01 -1.16 -12.07
C GLY A 180 -2.36 -0.64 -10.80
N ILE A 181 -1.03 -0.70 -10.75
CA ILE A 181 -0.23 -0.19 -9.65
C ILE A 181 0.71 0.89 -10.18
N GLY A 182 0.67 2.07 -9.56
CA GLY A 182 1.58 3.17 -9.84
C GLY A 182 2.62 3.31 -8.74
N ILE A 183 3.87 3.56 -9.10
CA ILE A 183 4.97 3.78 -8.16
C ILE A 183 5.55 5.17 -8.40
N VAL A 184 5.60 5.97 -7.35
CA VAL A 184 6.28 7.28 -7.32
C VAL A 184 7.62 7.13 -6.62
N TYR A 185 8.69 7.62 -7.26
CA TYR A 185 10.04 7.71 -6.70
C TYR A 185 10.25 9.10 -6.11
N LEU A 186 10.35 9.20 -4.79
CA LEU A 186 10.54 10.49 -4.11
C LEU A 186 11.98 10.99 -4.25
N PRO A 187 12.20 12.30 -4.56
CA PRO A 187 13.52 12.89 -4.81
C PRO A 187 14.42 12.97 -3.57
#